data_bb7bce2b100f73be9361eb3794a38863
#
_entry.id   bb7bce2b100f73be9361eb3794a38863
#
_cell.length_a   1.000
_cell.length_b   1.000
_cell.length_c   1.000
_cell.angle_alpha   90.00
_cell.angle_beta   90.00
_cell.angle_gamma   90.00
#
_symmetry.space_group_name_H-M   'P 1'
#
loop_
_entity.id
_entity.type
_entity.pdbx_description
1 polymer ?
#
loop_
_entity_poly.entity_id
_entity_poly.type
_entity_poly.pdbx_seq_one_letter_code
_entity_poly.pdbx_strand_id
1 'polypeptide(L)'
;MRKTFLTALAICGTIGLHAQQIFKTNSDYLQVKVNNVLQSDNWTIGKNIDNGAFEAEMVNENNIVTYSDGKNSISFDLKLGQQIDFLILKNGKDTINQQLVGVAPNANFSEEYIANHKGKSIVAIPEVSELVNIIMALHPDAEKEANMFGTSTAYYQRVKKHFEPYLNHPALDTIKKYITDLDYVEQYDVNLFSRNSYNYYYALKMTACGYHFDENGNIVNDGNIQEIGKKYYDFNPMKDIEVFEDFARKSNFREFYKENQPYYNSLLATYNQLNPIQKMQTWLDAKFGFSYNAYLVYFSPLIGGAHSTRSYQSNGFKQTLMFICRAEYNDAYSKIQNELLESRVVFTEIDHNYVNPISDKFLDKINQALSNREVWTNSSINNASYGSPYKVFNEYMTFAVYSLYLNDNYKEKDVKAYLPTLNNQMENARGFSKFTDFDQTLLAKYKANPNIKIEDLYEYILDWCTEQNRG
;
A
#
# COMPACT_ATOMS: atom_id res chain seq x y z
N MET A 1 12.52 63.57 -32.12
CA MET A 1 13.55 62.61 -31.66
C MET A 1 13.39 62.41 -30.19
N ARG A 2 12.69 61.32 -29.79
CA ARG A 2 12.58 60.89 -28.39
C ARG A 2 13.40 59.62 -28.27
N LYS A 3 14.47 59.69 -27.48
CA LYS A 3 15.27 58.51 -27.12
C LYS A 3 14.61 57.78 -25.97
N THR A 4 14.19 56.55 -26.21
CA THR A 4 13.68 55.62 -25.21
C THR A 4 14.86 54.87 -24.60
N PHE A 5 15.11 55.08 -23.31
CA PHE A 5 16.06 54.28 -22.53
C PHE A 5 15.39 52.94 -22.13
N LEU A 6 15.89 51.84 -22.63
CA LEU A 6 15.58 50.51 -22.10
C LEU A 6 16.50 50.27 -20.93
N THR A 7 15.93 50.19 -19.71
CA THR A 7 16.63 49.73 -18.51
C THR A 7 16.51 48.23 -18.46
N ALA A 8 17.57 47.51 -18.77
CA ALA A 8 17.67 46.09 -18.56
C ALA A 8 17.87 45.82 -17.07
N LEU A 9 16.84 45.21 -16.40
CA LEU A 9 16.97 44.69 -15.05
C LEU A 9 17.74 43.37 -15.12
N ALA A 10 19.00 43.39 -14.73
CA ALA A 10 19.78 42.18 -14.52
C ALA A 10 19.32 41.56 -13.20
N ILE A 11 18.55 40.50 -13.25
CA ILE A 11 18.28 39.63 -12.12
C ILE A 11 19.54 38.80 -11.91
N CYS A 12 20.44 39.25 -11.04
CA CYS A 12 21.51 38.42 -10.48
C CYS A 12 20.90 37.42 -9.51
N GLY A 13 20.44 36.29 -10.02
CA GLY A 13 20.22 35.10 -9.21
C GLY A 13 21.58 34.63 -8.72
N THR A 14 21.87 34.74 -7.44
CA THR A 14 23.00 34.07 -6.80
C THR A 14 22.74 32.57 -6.87
N ILE A 15 23.27 31.92 -7.92
CA ILE A 15 23.42 30.47 -7.96
C ILE A 15 24.50 30.16 -6.95
N GLY A 16 24.09 29.81 -5.71
CA GLY A 16 24.99 29.22 -4.76
C GLY A 16 25.47 27.89 -5.35
N LEU A 17 26.71 27.85 -5.79
CA LEU A 17 27.44 26.62 -6.08
C LEU A 17 27.56 25.81 -4.77
N HIS A 18 26.49 25.11 -4.38
CA HIS A 18 26.64 24.04 -3.41
C HIS A 18 27.42 22.94 -4.13
N ALA A 19 28.58 22.55 -3.60
CA ALA A 19 29.29 21.38 -4.07
C ALA A 19 28.30 20.21 -4.05
N GLN A 20 28.05 19.62 -5.22
CA GLN A 20 27.10 18.53 -5.36
C GLN A 20 27.53 17.38 -4.45
N GLN A 21 26.68 17.01 -3.49
CA GLN A 21 27.01 15.96 -2.53
C GLN A 21 27.02 14.61 -3.25
N ILE A 22 28.00 13.76 -2.93
CA ILE A 22 28.18 12.45 -3.57
C ILE A 22 28.03 11.36 -2.50
N PHE A 23 27.05 10.51 -2.65
CA PHE A 23 26.89 9.30 -1.85
C PHE A 23 27.52 8.10 -2.56
N LYS A 24 28.45 7.42 -1.89
CA LYS A 24 29.14 6.25 -2.46
C LYS A 24 28.57 4.97 -1.89
N THR A 25 28.15 4.04 -2.77
CA THR A 25 27.59 2.75 -2.36
C THR A 25 27.85 1.65 -3.39
N ASN A 26 27.83 0.40 -2.93
CA ASN A 26 27.79 -0.79 -3.79
C ASN A 26 26.39 -1.47 -3.73
N SER A 27 25.45 -0.91 -2.98
CA SER A 27 24.10 -1.43 -2.86
C SER A 27 23.25 -1.09 -4.09
N ASP A 28 22.31 -1.95 -4.43
CA ASP A 28 21.25 -1.68 -5.39
C ASP A 28 20.09 -0.90 -4.77
N TYR A 29 20.00 -0.88 -3.45
CA TYR A 29 18.92 -0.29 -2.67
C TYR A 29 19.44 0.62 -1.59
N LEU A 30 18.67 1.65 -1.24
CA LEU A 30 18.91 2.52 -0.09
C LEU A 30 17.68 2.56 0.81
N GLN A 31 17.92 2.65 2.10
CA GLN A 31 16.93 3.07 3.06
C GLN A 31 16.81 4.59 3.01
N VAL A 32 15.59 5.09 3.14
CA VAL A 32 15.35 6.54 3.29
C VAL A 32 14.53 6.78 4.56
N LYS A 33 15.10 7.60 5.45
CA LYS A 33 14.46 8.00 6.71
C LYS A 33 14.22 9.51 6.72
N VAL A 34 13.10 9.93 7.29
CA VAL A 34 12.82 11.35 7.58
C VAL A 34 12.70 11.50 9.09
N ASN A 35 13.52 12.34 9.69
CA ASN A 35 13.61 12.52 11.14
C ASN A 35 13.76 11.19 11.90
N ASN A 36 14.59 10.28 11.38
CA ASN A 36 14.82 8.90 11.86
C ASN A 36 13.64 7.94 11.71
N VAL A 37 12.51 8.35 11.09
CA VAL A 37 11.40 7.47 10.76
C VAL A 37 11.60 6.93 9.34
N LEU A 38 11.56 5.61 9.16
CA LEU A 38 11.71 4.96 7.86
C LEU A 38 10.54 5.31 6.94
N GLN A 39 10.83 5.87 5.76
CA GLN A 39 9.85 6.12 4.69
C GLN A 39 10.04 5.17 3.51
N SER A 40 11.24 4.66 3.30
CA SER A 40 11.50 3.62 2.31
C SER A 40 12.63 2.71 2.81
N ASP A 41 12.42 1.40 2.68
CA ASP A 41 13.38 0.36 3.06
C ASP A 41 14.27 -0.08 1.91
N ASN A 42 13.80 0.09 0.68
CA ASN A 42 14.42 -0.46 -0.51
C ASN A 42 14.30 0.45 -1.73
N TRP A 43 14.49 1.74 -1.54
CA TRP A 43 14.52 2.66 -2.67
C TRP A 43 15.60 2.26 -3.67
N THR A 44 15.18 1.88 -4.88
CA THR A 44 16.07 1.27 -5.89
C THR A 44 16.84 2.35 -6.63
N ILE A 45 18.17 2.28 -6.57
CA ILE A 45 19.07 3.23 -7.23
C ILE A 45 18.98 3.08 -8.76
N GLY A 46 18.62 4.17 -9.45
CA GLY A 46 18.65 4.24 -10.92
C GLY A 46 17.65 3.37 -11.66
N LYS A 47 16.69 2.77 -10.95
CA LYS A 47 15.61 1.96 -11.55
C LYS A 47 14.22 2.42 -11.16
N ASN A 48 14.11 3.58 -10.52
CA ASN A 48 12.80 4.10 -10.15
C ASN A 48 12.11 4.68 -11.39
N ILE A 49 10.84 4.39 -11.44
CA ILE A 49 9.89 4.84 -12.45
C ILE A 49 9.93 6.37 -12.62
N ASP A 50 10.20 7.08 -11.54
CA ASP A 50 10.20 8.54 -11.46
C ASP A 50 11.57 9.16 -11.68
N ASN A 51 12.47 8.48 -12.39
CA ASN A 51 13.82 8.96 -12.73
C ASN A 51 14.62 9.50 -11.55
N GLY A 52 14.41 8.94 -10.37
CA GLY A 52 15.23 9.19 -9.22
C GLY A 52 14.78 10.29 -8.28
N ALA A 53 13.62 10.89 -8.47
CA ALA A 53 13.05 11.73 -7.44
C ALA A 53 12.54 10.87 -6.27
N PHE A 54 12.94 11.20 -5.05
CA PHE A 54 12.32 10.70 -3.84
C PHE A 54 11.52 11.81 -3.19
N GLU A 55 10.23 11.59 -3.01
CA GLU A 55 9.33 12.51 -2.35
C GLU A 55 9.26 12.18 -0.85
N ALA A 56 9.91 13.01 -0.04
CA ALA A 56 9.93 12.87 1.40
C ALA A 56 8.74 13.62 2.04
N GLU A 57 7.93 12.92 2.82
CA GLU A 57 6.83 13.56 3.57
C GLU A 57 7.37 14.42 4.71
N MET A 58 7.06 15.71 4.66
CA MET A 58 7.48 16.67 5.65
C MET A 58 6.54 16.69 6.84
N VAL A 59 7.03 16.26 7.99
CA VAL A 59 6.25 16.24 9.26
C VAL A 59 6.50 17.46 10.13
N ASN A 60 7.54 18.24 9.81
CA ASN A 60 7.94 19.48 10.50
C ASN A 60 8.25 20.56 9.47
N GLU A 61 8.46 21.79 9.93
CA GLU A 61 8.96 22.88 9.08
C GLU A 61 10.37 22.58 8.53
N ASN A 62 11.25 22.03 9.37
CA ASN A 62 12.58 21.57 9.01
C ASN A 62 12.69 20.09 9.27
N ASN A 63 13.17 19.33 8.29
CA ASN A 63 13.28 17.87 8.36
C ASN A 63 14.69 17.43 7.93
N ILE A 64 15.17 16.34 8.52
CA ILE A 64 16.42 15.69 8.11
C ILE A 64 16.05 14.43 7.35
N VAL A 65 16.44 14.37 6.06
CA VAL A 65 16.26 13.17 5.22
C VAL A 65 17.59 12.45 5.12
N THR A 66 17.63 11.18 5.50
CA THR A 66 18.84 10.37 5.53
C THR A 66 18.69 9.19 4.58
N TYR A 67 19.63 9.06 3.64
CA TYR A 67 19.82 7.86 2.82
C TYR A 67 20.91 6.99 3.43
N SER A 68 20.72 5.68 3.46
CA SER A 68 21.68 4.72 3.99
C SER A 68 21.67 3.41 3.20
N ASP A 69 22.86 2.82 3.03
CA ASP A 69 23.04 1.45 2.51
C ASP A 69 23.33 0.44 3.63
N GLY A 70 23.09 0.84 4.89
CA GLY A 70 23.40 0.04 6.09
C GLY A 70 24.85 0.17 6.58
N LYS A 71 25.78 0.72 5.77
CA LYS A 71 27.18 0.95 6.13
C LYS A 71 27.54 2.42 6.11
N ASN A 72 27.04 3.13 5.11
CA ASN A 72 27.25 4.55 4.90
C ASN A 72 25.91 5.27 4.91
N SER A 73 25.94 6.56 5.24
CA SER A 73 24.76 7.41 5.16
C SER A 73 25.12 8.82 4.70
N ILE A 74 24.13 9.49 4.10
CA ILE A 74 24.16 10.91 3.76
C ILE A 74 22.86 11.54 4.23
N SER A 75 22.91 12.76 4.76
CA SER A 75 21.73 13.46 5.27
C SER A 75 21.60 14.84 4.64
N PHE A 76 20.35 15.26 4.47
CA PHE A 76 19.97 16.54 3.89
C PHE A 76 18.95 17.25 4.78
N ASP A 77 19.13 18.53 5.02
CA ASP A 77 18.09 19.39 5.57
C ASP A 77 17.10 19.71 4.45
N LEU A 78 15.83 19.43 4.67
CA LEU A 78 14.78 19.57 3.64
C LEU A 78 13.55 20.28 4.20
N LYS A 79 12.97 21.16 3.38
CA LYS A 79 11.73 21.89 3.66
C LYS A 79 10.64 21.50 2.65
N LEU A 80 9.40 21.76 3.00
CA LEU A 80 8.26 21.62 2.10
C LEU A 80 8.50 22.41 0.81
N GLY A 81 8.32 21.76 -0.35
CA GLY A 81 8.52 22.34 -1.67
C GLY A 81 9.98 22.50 -2.09
N GLN A 82 10.95 22.22 -1.20
CA GLN A 82 12.37 22.28 -1.54
C GLN A 82 12.76 21.03 -2.33
N GLN A 83 13.63 21.23 -3.32
CA GLN A 83 14.26 20.19 -4.10
C GLN A 83 15.77 20.22 -3.86
N ILE A 84 16.38 19.05 -3.72
CA ILE A 84 17.83 18.86 -3.60
C ILE A 84 18.26 17.82 -4.63
N ASP A 85 19.27 18.16 -5.43
CA ASP A 85 19.92 17.24 -6.37
C ASP A 85 21.26 16.77 -5.79
N PHE A 86 21.51 15.46 -5.82
CA PHE A 86 22.74 14.86 -5.38
C PHE A 86 23.18 13.70 -6.28
N LEU A 87 24.41 13.26 -6.14
CA LEU A 87 24.96 12.16 -6.94
C LEU A 87 25.09 10.89 -6.10
N ILE A 88 24.79 9.76 -6.69
CA ILE A 88 25.16 8.45 -6.18
C ILE A 88 26.24 7.86 -7.07
N LEU A 89 27.41 7.58 -6.49
CA LEU A 89 28.47 6.83 -7.14
C LEU A 89 28.36 5.35 -6.77
N LYS A 90 27.81 4.57 -7.69
CA LYS A 90 27.58 3.14 -7.52
C LYS A 90 28.78 2.32 -8.02
N ASN A 91 29.25 1.37 -7.20
CA ASN A 91 30.37 0.47 -7.52
C ASN A 91 31.68 1.22 -7.94
N GLY A 92 31.81 2.46 -7.53
CA GLY A 92 32.97 3.31 -7.89
C GLY A 92 33.07 3.70 -9.36
N LYS A 93 32.03 3.44 -10.17
CA LYS A 93 32.03 3.66 -11.63
C LYS A 93 30.82 4.43 -12.13
N ASP A 94 29.63 4.02 -11.73
CA ASP A 94 28.39 4.56 -12.28
C ASP A 94 27.93 5.76 -11.44
N THR A 95 27.86 6.92 -12.07
CA THR A 95 27.35 8.14 -11.45
C THR A 95 25.90 8.34 -11.82
N ILE A 96 25.01 8.38 -10.82
CA ILE A 96 23.57 8.48 -10.97
C ILE A 96 23.11 9.79 -10.32
N ASN A 97 22.40 10.62 -11.07
CA ASN A 97 21.74 11.81 -10.52
C ASN A 97 20.50 11.39 -9.75
N GLN A 98 20.36 11.93 -8.56
CA GLN A 98 19.19 11.71 -7.72
C GLN A 98 18.59 13.03 -7.27
N GLN A 99 17.28 13.03 -7.14
CA GLN A 99 16.50 14.18 -6.73
C GLN A 99 15.71 13.84 -5.47
N LEU A 100 15.73 14.74 -4.51
CA LEU A 100 14.96 14.67 -3.26
C LEU A 100 14.01 15.87 -3.21
N VAL A 101 12.73 15.65 -2.97
CA VAL A 101 11.70 16.70 -2.91
C VAL A 101 10.91 16.59 -1.61
N GLY A 102 10.74 17.72 -0.91
CA GLY A 102 9.86 17.79 0.26
C GLY A 102 8.40 17.97 -0.15
N VAL A 103 7.54 17.02 0.25
CA VAL A 103 6.11 17.06 -0.07
C VAL A 103 5.23 17.14 1.18
N ALA A 104 4.00 17.62 1.02
CA ALA A 104 3.04 17.64 2.11
C ALA A 104 2.67 16.22 2.56
N PRO A 105 2.38 16.00 3.86
CA PRO A 105 1.94 14.70 4.36
C PRO A 105 0.59 14.32 3.76
N ASN A 106 0.32 13.01 3.71
CA ASN A 106 -0.93 12.48 3.13
C ASN A 106 -2.16 12.63 4.02
N ALA A 107 -2.00 13.11 5.24
CA ALA A 107 -3.10 13.29 6.17
C ALA A 107 -2.96 14.61 6.94
N ASN A 108 -4.12 15.22 7.21
CA ASN A 108 -4.26 16.38 8.10
C ASN A 108 -5.61 16.28 8.81
N PHE A 109 -5.68 15.41 9.82
CA PHE A 109 -6.94 15.11 10.49
C PHE A 109 -7.45 16.29 11.33
N SER A 110 -8.67 16.73 11.05
CA SER A 110 -9.38 17.72 11.85
C SER A 110 -9.80 17.14 13.22
N GLU A 111 -10.06 18.02 14.20
CA GLU A 111 -10.60 17.59 15.50
C GLU A 111 -11.94 16.85 15.36
N GLU A 112 -12.79 17.30 14.46
CA GLU A 112 -14.07 16.65 14.16
C GLU A 112 -13.86 15.26 13.57
N TYR A 113 -12.94 15.10 12.61
CA TYR A 113 -12.60 13.78 12.04
C TYR A 113 -12.11 12.84 13.13
N ILE A 114 -11.18 13.30 13.99
CA ILE A 114 -10.66 12.52 15.10
C ILE A 114 -11.78 12.09 16.06
N ALA A 115 -12.64 13.00 16.47
CA ALA A 115 -13.76 12.69 17.35
C ALA A 115 -14.71 11.64 16.74
N ASN A 116 -14.93 11.71 15.44
CA ASN A 116 -15.82 10.82 14.72
C ASN A 116 -15.22 9.42 14.45
N HIS A 117 -13.89 9.27 14.48
CA HIS A 117 -13.21 8.00 14.11
C HIS A 117 -12.50 7.29 15.26
N LYS A 118 -12.10 8.02 16.31
CA LYS A 118 -11.33 7.46 17.43
C LYS A 118 -12.03 6.28 18.08
N GLY A 119 -11.29 5.18 18.22
CA GLY A 119 -11.78 3.93 18.82
C GLY A 119 -12.71 3.12 17.92
N LYS A 120 -12.88 3.49 16.65
CA LYS A 120 -13.81 2.81 15.75
C LYS A 120 -13.08 1.89 14.77
N SER A 121 -13.76 0.77 14.48
CA SER A 121 -13.50 -0.08 13.33
C SER A 121 -14.67 0.09 12.36
N ILE A 122 -14.40 0.65 11.19
CA ILE A 122 -15.43 1.01 10.21
C ILE A 122 -15.22 0.14 8.96
N VAL A 123 -16.27 -0.57 8.56
CA VAL A 123 -16.31 -1.30 7.30
C VAL A 123 -17.35 -0.65 6.40
N ALA A 124 -16.96 -0.23 5.21
CA ALA A 124 -17.84 0.52 4.33
C ALA A 124 -17.54 0.28 2.84
N ILE A 125 -18.53 0.63 2.01
CA ILE A 125 -18.39 0.82 0.57
C ILE A 125 -18.71 2.30 0.31
N PRO A 126 -17.74 3.23 0.43
CA PRO A 126 -18.02 4.66 0.27
C PRO A 126 -18.41 5.01 -1.17
N GLU A 127 -19.31 5.99 -1.33
CA GLU A 127 -19.92 6.31 -2.62
C GLU A 127 -18.89 6.72 -3.69
N VAL A 128 -17.96 7.64 -3.38
CA VAL A 128 -16.91 8.06 -4.33
C VAL A 128 -15.90 6.93 -4.58
N SER A 129 -15.56 6.13 -3.57
CA SER A 129 -14.70 4.96 -3.75
C SER A 129 -15.33 3.94 -4.70
N GLU A 130 -16.65 3.70 -4.58
CA GLU A 130 -17.35 2.78 -5.47
C GLU A 130 -17.48 3.34 -6.89
N LEU A 131 -17.70 4.66 -7.05
CA LEU A 131 -17.66 5.32 -8.36
C LEU A 131 -16.34 5.05 -9.08
N VAL A 132 -15.23 5.25 -8.39
CA VAL A 132 -13.88 5.04 -8.94
C VAL A 132 -13.66 3.57 -9.30
N ASN A 133 -14.09 2.63 -8.44
CA ASN A 133 -14.01 1.20 -8.74
C ASN A 133 -14.85 0.83 -9.98
N ILE A 134 -16.05 1.40 -10.14
CA ILE A 134 -16.90 1.19 -11.31
C ILE A 134 -16.23 1.70 -12.58
N ILE A 135 -15.74 2.94 -12.58
CA ILE A 135 -15.10 3.54 -13.77
C ILE A 135 -13.89 2.70 -14.19
N MET A 136 -13.06 2.27 -13.23
CA MET A 136 -11.91 1.42 -13.53
C MET A 136 -12.32 0.02 -14.03
N ALA A 137 -13.35 -0.61 -13.45
CA ALA A 137 -13.81 -1.93 -13.86
C ALA A 137 -14.53 -1.94 -15.22
N LEU A 138 -14.94 -0.77 -15.73
CA LEU A 138 -15.48 -0.61 -17.08
C LEU A 138 -14.40 -0.53 -18.16
N HIS A 139 -13.12 -0.56 -17.80
CA HIS A 139 -12.02 -0.63 -18.78
C HIS A 139 -12.16 -1.89 -19.66
N PRO A 140 -11.94 -1.80 -21.00
CA PRO A 140 -12.15 -2.94 -21.90
C PRO A 140 -11.38 -4.21 -21.56
N ASP A 141 -10.23 -4.07 -20.90
CA ASP A 141 -9.37 -5.19 -20.50
C ASP A 141 -9.56 -5.63 -19.05
N ALA A 142 -10.50 -5.05 -18.30
CA ALA A 142 -10.71 -5.39 -16.88
C ALA A 142 -10.99 -6.90 -16.67
N GLU A 143 -11.71 -7.55 -17.59
CA GLU A 143 -11.99 -8.99 -17.52
C GLU A 143 -10.74 -9.88 -17.68
N LYS A 144 -9.64 -9.34 -18.20
CA LYS A 144 -8.37 -10.06 -18.34
C LYS A 144 -7.52 -9.98 -17.07
N GLU A 145 -7.90 -9.12 -16.12
CA GLU A 145 -7.13 -8.79 -14.92
C GLU A 145 -7.88 -9.12 -13.64
N ALA A 146 -8.23 -10.40 -13.47
CA ALA A 146 -8.98 -10.89 -12.31
C ALA A 146 -8.31 -10.58 -10.96
N ASN A 147 -6.99 -10.34 -10.95
CA ASN A 147 -6.30 -9.92 -9.74
C ASN A 147 -6.59 -8.45 -9.37
N MET A 148 -6.85 -7.59 -10.34
CA MET A 148 -7.25 -6.19 -10.07
C MET A 148 -8.76 -6.07 -9.90
N PHE A 149 -9.55 -6.77 -10.71
CA PHE A 149 -10.99 -6.56 -10.85
C PHE A 149 -11.82 -7.80 -10.57
N GLY A 150 -12.84 -7.67 -9.73
CA GLY A 150 -13.82 -8.70 -9.42
C GLY A 150 -14.89 -8.83 -10.50
N THR A 151 -14.52 -9.27 -11.71
CA THR A 151 -15.40 -9.28 -12.89
C THR A 151 -16.29 -10.52 -13.03
N SER A 152 -16.13 -11.55 -12.19
CA SER A 152 -16.91 -12.79 -12.25
C SER A 152 -18.27 -12.72 -11.54
N THR A 153 -18.71 -11.54 -11.09
CA THR A 153 -19.86 -11.38 -10.20
C THR A 153 -21.13 -10.94 -10.93
N ALA A 154 -22.31 -11.30 -10.40
CA ALA A 154 -23.57 -10.76 -10.86
C ALA A 154 -23.64 -9.22 -10.72
N TYR A 155 -22.94 -8.67 -9.73
CA TYR A 155 -22.85 -7.21 -9.56
C TYR A 155 -22.10 -6.56 -10.72
N TYR A 156 -20.97 -7.12 -11.14
CA TYR A 156 -20.25 -6.62 -12.32
C TYR A 156 -21.12 -6.63 -13.58
N GLN A 157 -21.94 -7.67 -13.78
CA GLN A 157 -22.86 -7.69 -14.91
C GLN A 157 -23.93 -6.58 -14.81
N ARG A 158 -24.41 -6.26 -13.59
CA ARG A 158 -25.32 -5.10 -13.40
C ARG A 158 -24.62 -3.78 -13.70
N VAL A 159 -23.36 -3.63 -13.26
CA VAL A 159 -22.53 -2.46 -13.58
C VAL A 159 -22.37 -2.32 -15.10
N LYS A 160 -21.94 -3.35 -15.79
CA LYS A 160 -21.81 -3.32 -17.26
C LYS A 160 -23.11 -2.90 -17.94
N LYS A 161 -24.21 -3.52 -17.58
CA LYS A 161 -25.52 -3.23 -18.17
C LYS A 161 -25.98 -1.79 -17.94
N HIS A 162 -25.82 -1.28 -16.70
CA HIS A 162 -26.26 0.08 -16.37
C HIS A 162 -25.41 1.15 -17.07
N PHE A 163 -24.10 0.94 -17.11
CA PHE A 163 -23.15 1.92 -17.64
C PHE A 163 -22.81 1.72 -19.14
N GLU A 164 -23.35 0.70 -19.81
CA GLU A 164 -23.15 0.46 -21.25
C GLU A 164 -23.36 1.69 -22.13
N PRO A 165 -24.40 2.54 -21.93
CA PRO A 165 -24.61 3.75 -22.74
C PRO A 165 -23.50 4.80 -22.56
N TYR A 166 -22.67 4.68 -21.52
CA TYR A 166 -21.67 5.66 -21.12
C TYR A 166 -20.21 5.22 -21.36
N LEU A 167 -20.00 4.09 -22.05
CA LEU A 167 -18.65 3.57 -22.33
C LEU A 167 -17.77 4.48 -23.19
N ASN A 168 -18.38 5.45 -23.89
CA ASN A 168 -17.66 6.48 -24.64
C ASN A 168 -17.51 7.81 -23.87
N HIS A 169 -17.80 7.80 -22.56
CA HIS A 169 -17.66 9.01 -21.74
C HIS A 169 -16.19 9.34 -21.49
N PRO A 170 -15.79 10.64 -21.46
CA PRO A 170 -14.40 11.06 -21.22
C PRO A 170 -13.75 10.48 -19.96
N ALA A 171 -14.52 10.14 -18.92
CA ALA A 171 -14.00 9.49 -17.73
C ALA A 171 -13.33 8.13 -18.03
N LEU A 172 -13.88 7.38 -19.00
CA LEU A 172 -13.33 6.09 -19.43
C LEU A 172 -12.04 6.30 -20.26
N ASP A 173 -12.02 7.34 -21.09
CA ASP A 173 -10.83 7.69 -21.86
C ASP A 173 -9.70 8.16 -20.94
N THR A 174 -10.03 8.89 -19.88
CA THR A 174 -9.06 9.31 -18.84
C THR A 174 -8.42 8.10 -18.19
N ILE A 175 -9.21 7.15 -17.71
CA ILE A 175 -8.70 5.90 -17.10
C ILE A 175 -7.87 5.11 -18.12
N LYS A 176 -8.38 4.96 -19.34
CA LYS A 176 -7.69 4.25 -20.42
C LYS A 176 -6.32 4.87 -20.71
N LYS A 177 -6.23 6.20 -20.79
CA LYS A 177 -4.98 6.91 -21.02
C LYS A 177 -3.91 6.53 -19.98
N TYR A 178 -4.24 6.54 -18.70
CA TYR A 178 -3.29 6.24 -17.64
C TYR A 178 -2.94 4.75 -17.53
N ILE A 179 -3.86 3.86 -17.88
CA ILE A 179 -3.63 2.42 -17.86
C ILE A 179 -2.81 1.97 -19.08
N THR A 180 -3.00 2.61 -20.23
CA THR A 180 -2.43 2.22 -21.52
C THR A 180 -1.38 3.19 -22.06
N ASP A 181 -0.77 4.02 -21.20
CA ASP A 181 0.32 4.90 -21.61
C ASP A 181 1.51 4.07 -22.09
N LEU A 182 1.67 3.98 -23.43
CA LEU A 182 2.67 3.15 -24.08
C LEU A 182 4.10 3.63 -23.80
N ASP A 183 4.35 4.92 -23.72
CA ASP A 183 5.68 5.47 -23.43
C ASP A 183 6.15 5.00 -22.06
N TYR A 184 5.21 4.86 -21.16
CA TYR A 184 5.45 4.39 -19.83
C TYR A 184 5.60 2.86 -19.76
N VAL A 185 4.81 2.11 -20.52
CA VAL A 185 4.88 0.65 -20.62
C VAL A 185 6.19 0.21 -21.26
N GLU A 186 6.60 0.82 -22.36
CA GLU A 186 7.85 0.52 -23.07
C GLU A 186 9.09 0.80 -22.21
N GLN A 187 9.08 1.87 -21.44
CA GLN A 187 10.20 2.25 -20.57
C GLN A 187 10.54 1.18 -19.52
N TYR A 188 9.56 0.38 -19.10
CA TYR A 188 9.71 -0.59 -18.00
C TYR A 188 9.57 -2.04 -18.42
N ASP A 189 9.49 -2.34 -19.71
CA ASP A 189 9.34 -3.71 -20.26
C ASP A 189 8.23 -4.50 -19.54
N VAL A 190 7.05 -3.91 -19.50
CA VAL A 190 5.89 -4.47 -18.81
C VAL A 190 4.71 -4.52 -19.75
N ASN A 191 3.88 -5.57 -19.62
CA ASN A 191 2.66 -5.66 -20.40
C ASN A 191 1.63 -4.60 -19.96
N LEU A 192 0.61 -4.44 -20.80
CA LEU A 192 -0.63 -3.78 -20.42
C LEU A 192 -1.08 -4.28 -19.03
N PHE A 193 -1.63 -3.49 -18.16
CA PHE A 193 -1.95 -3.87 -16.79
C PHE A 193 -0.77 -4.38 -15.95
N SER A 194 0.39 -3.90 -16.24
CA SER A 194 1.59 -4.18 -15.51
C SER A 194 1.75 -3.24 -14.31
N ARG A 195 2.97 -3.05 -13.89
CA ARG A 195 3.34 -2.26 -12.72
C ARG A 195 2.66 -0.88 -12.64
N ASN A 196 2.50 -0.19 -13.77
CA ASN A 196 1.89 1.15 -13.79
C ASN A 196 0.40 1.14 -13.59
N SER A 197 -0.28 0.19 -14.22
CA SER A 197 -1.70 -0.01 -14.03
C SER A 197 -2.02 -0.30 -12.58
N TYR A 198 -1.22 -1.14 -11.92
CA TYR A 198 -1.35 -1.40 -10.49
C TYR A 198 -1.11 -0.15 -9.65
N ASN A 199 -0.06 0.60 -9.95
CA ASN A 199 0.24 1.82 -9.21
C ASN A 199 -0.88 2.85 -9.36
N TYR A 200 -1.36 3.07 -10.58
CA TYR A 200 -2.50 3.97 -10.82
C TYR A 200 -3.76 3.50 -10.09
N TYR A 201 -4.07 2.22 -10.17
CA TYR A 201 -5.19 1.59 -9.49
C TYR A 201 -5.14 1.82 -7.97
N TYR A 202 -3.99 1.61 -7.33
CA TYR A 202 -3.82 1.89 -5.91
C TYR A 202 -3.89 3.37 -5.58
N ALA A 203 -3.18 4.21 -6.34
CA ALA A 203 -3.15 5.66 -6.10
C ALA A 203 -4.56 6.27 -6.22
N LEU A 204 -5.33 5.90 -7.23
CA LEU A 204 -6.68 6.39 -7.43
C LEU A 204 -7.62 5.97 -6.30
N LYS A 205 -7.61 4.70 -5.88
CA LYS A 205 -8.41 4.22 -4.75
C LYS A 205 -8.05 4.92 -3.43
N MET A 206 -6.75 5.03 -3.14
CA MET A 206 -6.26 5.65 -1.91
C MET A 206 -6.58 7.14 -1.86
N THR A 207 -6.45 7.83 -2.99
CA THR A 207 -6.81 9.25 -3.08
C THR A 207 -8.32 9.45 -2.95
N ALA A 208 -9.12 8.62 -3.60
CA ALA A 208 -10.58 8.71 -3.56
C ALA A 208 -11.19 8.60 -2.14
N CYS A 209 -10.48 7.97 -1.18
CA CYS A 209 -10.99 7.85 0.18
C CYS A 209 -11.06 9.18 0.96
N GLY A 210 -10.39 10.23 0.48
CA GLY A 210 -10.50 11.60 1.00
C GLY A 210 -11.65 12.42 0.41
N TYR A 211 -12.46 11.80 -0.47
CA TYR A 211 -13.51 12.51 -1.21
C TYR A 211 -14.90 11.95 -0.93
N HIS A 212 -15.88 12.83 -0.98
CA HIS A 212 -17.30 12.49 -0.85
C HIS A 212 -18.16 13.38 -1.76
N PHE A 213 -19.41 12.98 -2.00
CA PHE A 213 -20.36 13.88 -2.67
C PHE A 213 -20.97 14.87 -1.70
N ASP A 214 -20.97 16.15 -2.07
CA ASP A 214 -21.73 17.18 -1.36
C ASP A 214 -23.24 17.10 -1.68
N GLU A 215 -24.03 17.99 -1.09
CA GLU A 215 -25.48 18.06 -1.30
C GLU A 215 -25.86 18.38 -2.76
N ASN A 216 -24.97 19.03 -3.50
CA ASN A 216 -25.18 19.39 -4.90
C ASN A 216 -24.73 18.29 -5.89
N GLY A 217 -24.08 17.24 -5.38
CA GLY A 217 -23.55 16.15 -6.18
C GLY A 217 -22.15 16.42 -6.74
N ASN A 218 -21.42 17.40 -6.19
CA ASN A 218 -20.03 17.62 -6.50
C ASN A 218 -19.14 16.70 -5.65
N ILE A 219 -18.03 16.25 -6.19
CA ILE A 219 -17.04 15.48 -5.44
C ILE A 219 -16.06 16.43 -4.76
N VAL A 220 -16.04 16.43 -3.44
CA VAL A 220 -15.25 17.36 -2.63
C VAL A 220 -14.32 16.60 -1.68
N ASN A 221 -13.13 17.19 -1.41
CA ASN A 221 -12.20 16.69 -0.40
C ASN A 221 -12.43 17.42 0.91
N ASP A 222 -12.53 16.69 2.01
CA ASP A 222 -12.68 17.26 3.35
C ASP A 222 -11.37 17.72 3.98
N GLY A 223 -10.24 17.54 3.30
CA GLY A 223 -8.91 17.91 3.75
C GLY A 223 -8.24 16.95 4.73
N ASN A 224 -8.95 15.92 5.19
CA ASN A 224 -8.40 14.97 6.17
C ASN A 224 -7.42 13.99 5.55
N ILE A 225 -7.68 13.52 4.35
CA ILE A 225 -6.77 12.67 3.56
C ILE A 225 -6.40 13.42 2.30
N GLN A 226 -5.10 13.62 2.11
CA GLN A 226 -4.54 14.35 0.97
C GLN A 226 -4.32 13.42 -0.24
N GLU A 227 -4.12 14.03 -1.40
CA GLU A 227 -3.87 13.30 -2.64
C GLU A 227 -2.53 12.56 -2.61
N ILE A 228 -2.57 11.26 -2.91
CA ILE A 228 -1.40 10.39 -2.87
C ILE A 228 -0.76 10.24 -4.26
N GLY A 229 -1.55 10.25 -5.32
CA GLY A 229 -1.10 9.94 -6.68
C GLY A 229 0.04 10.82 -7.16
N LYS A 230 0.04 12.08 -6.77
CA LYS A 230 1.10 13.03 -7.10
C LYS A 230 2.49 12.62 -6.62
N LYS A 231 2.57 11.72 -5.64
CA LYS A 231 3.85 11.19 -5.13
C LYS A 231 4.51 10.17 -6.05
N TYR A 232 3.73 9.47 -6.82
CA TYR A 232 4.22 8.33 -7.60
C TYR A 232 4.29 8.65 -9.08
N TYR A 233 3.62 9.72 -9.51
CA TYR A 233 3.45 10.08 -10.92
C TYR A 233 3.40 11.59 -11.07
N ASP A 234 3.76 12.09 -12.24
CA ASP A 234 3.56 13.48 -12.65
C ASP A 234 2.07 13.82 -12.84
N PHE A 235 1.19 13.02 -12.28
CA PHE A 235 -0.25 13.25 -12.31
C PHE A 235 -0.89 12.98 -10.94
N ASN A 236 -1.95 13.74 -10.67
CA ASN A 236 -2.85 13.51 -9.56
C ASN A 236 -4.03 12.68 -10.08
N PRO A 237 -4.33 11.48 -9.53
CA PRO A 237 -5.45 10.67 -9.98
C PRO A 237 -6.81 11.36 -9.87
N MET A 238 -6.94 12.36 -8.99
CA MET A 238 -8.18 13.11 -8.80
C MET A 238 -8.19 14.49 -9.50
N LYS A 239 -7.18 14.79 -10.34
CA LYS A 239 -7.16 16.07 -11.09
C LYS A 239 -8.32 16.20 -12.09
N ASP A 240 -8.82 15.06 -12.55
CA ASP A 240 -9.92 14.98 -13.49
C ASP A 240 -11.28 14.80 -12.78
N ILE A 241 -11.40 15.30 -11.55
CA ILE A 241 -12.57 15.13 -10.67
C ILE A 241 -13.86 15.60 -11.35
N GLU A 242 -13.81 16.72 -12.08
CA GLU A 242 -14.96 17.25 -12.82
C GLU A 242 -15.46 16.27 -13.90
N VAL A 243 -14.58 15.49 -14.48
CA VAL A 243 -14.92 14.45 -15.46
C VAL A 243 -15.60 13.27 -14.79
N PHE A 244 -15.17 12.92 -13.55
CA PHE A 244 -15.81 11.87 -12.76
C PHE A 244 -17.19 12.33 -12.24
N GLU A 245 -17.33 13.58 -11.83
CA GLU A 245 -18.63 14.18 -11.48
C GLU A 245 -19.59 14.17 -12.66
N ASP A 246 -19.12 14.58 -13.85
CA ASP A 246 -19.94 14.57 -15.07
C ASP A 246 -20.37 13.15 -15.43
N PHE A 247 -19.50 12.16 -15.30
CA PHE A 247 -19.85 10.74 -15.46
C PHE A 247 -20.91 10.34 -14.44
N ALA A 248 -20.72 10.62 -13.16
CA ALA A 248 -21.67 10.27 -12.11
C ALA A 248 -23.05 10.86 -12.35
N ARG A 249 -23.12 12.13 -12.77
CA ARG A 249 -24.35 12.86 -13.07
C ARG A 249 -25.05 12.28 -14.31
N LYS A 250 -24.34 12.12 -15.44
CA LYS A 250 -24.90 11.66 -16.70
C LYS A 250 -25.36 10.21 -16.65
N SER A 251 -24.63 9.38 -15.94
CA SER A 251 -24.91 7.94 -15.80
C SER A 251 -25.92 7.61 -14.68
N ASN A 252 -26.42 8.61 -13.95
CA ASN A 252 -27.23 8.40 -12.76
C ASN A 252 -26.55 7.49 -11.72
N PHE A 253 -25.22 7.61 -11.55
CA PHE A 253 -24.47 6.76 -10.64
C PHE A 253 -25.03 6.77 -9.21
N ARG A 254 -25.39 7.92 -8.65
CA ARG A 254 -25.90 8.02 -7.29
C ARG A 254 -27.20 7.26 -7.08
N GLU A 255 -28.09 7.24 -8.06
CA GLU A 255 -29.30 6.41 -8.01
C GLU A 255 -28.95 4.91 -8.12
N PHE A 256 -28.04 4.54 -9.04
CA PHE A 256 -27.52 3.17 -9.12
C PHE A 256 -26.91 2.72 -7.79
N TYR A 257 -26.09 3.55 -7.16
CA TYR A 257 -25.48 3.26 -5.85
C TYR A 257 -26.56 3.08 -4.78
N LYS A 258 -27.55 3.94 -4.72
CA LYS A 258 -28.67 3.86 -3.79
C LYS A 258 -29.53 2.59 -4.02
N GLU A 259 -29.83 2.25 -5.24
CA GLU A 259 -30.56 1.02 -5.58
C GLU A 259 -29.81 -0.25 -5.17
N ASN A 260 -28.47 -0.20 -5.16
CA ASN A 260 -27.63 -1.31 -4.73
C ASN A 260 -27.35 -1.33 -3.21
N GLN A 261 -27.83 -0.37 -2.41
CA GLN A 261 -27.65 -0.37 -0.96
C GLN A 261 -28.07 -1.67 -0.25
N PRO A 262 -29.20 -2.32 -0.60
CA PRO A 262 -29.54 -3.60 0.01
C PRO A 262 -28.50 -4.69 -0.26
N TYR A 263 -27.91 -4.69 -1.45
CA TYR A 263 -26.82 -5.60 -1.81
C TYR A 263 -25.54 -5.27 -1.04
N TYR A 264 -25.14 -4.00 -0.98
CA TYR A 264 -23.98 -3.56 -0.20
C TYR A 264 -24.14 -3.92 1.28
N ASN A 265 -25.31 -3.68 1.86
CA ASN A 265 -25.60 -4.04 3.24
C ASN A 265 -25.48 -5.54 3.49
N SER A 266 -25.91 -6.38 2.53
CA SER A 266 -25.73 -7.83 2.63
C SER A 266 -24.26 -8.25 2.59
N LEU A 267 -23.44 -7.60 1.76
CA LEU A 267 -21.99 -7.81 1.72
C LEU A 267 -21.31 -7.38 3.03
N LEU A 268 -21.69 -6.22 3.57
CA LEU A 268 -21.19 -5.73 4.85
C LEU A 268 -21.52 -6.69 6.00
N ALA A 269 -22.75 -7.22 6.01
CA ALA A 269 -23.16 -8.21 7.01
C ALA A 269 -22.33 -9.51 6.91
N THR A 270 -22.13 -10.04 5.71
CA THR A 270 -21.29 -11.22 5.46
C THR A 270 -19.85 -10.94 5.85
N TYR A 271 -19.31 -9.79 5.47
CA TYR A 271 -17.95 -9.38 5.81
C TYR A 271 -17.73 -9.34 7.32
N ASN A 272 -18.60 -8.66 8.06
CA ASN A 272 -18.51 -8.55 9.51
C ASN A 272 -18.67 -9.91 10.22
N GLN A 273 -19.44 -10.83 9.63
CA GLN A 273 -19.58 -12.19 10.16
C GLN A 273 -18.31 -13.03 10.01
N LEU A 274 -17.61 -12.87 8.88
CA LEU A 274 -16.41 -13.64 8.54
C LEU A 274 -15.12 -13.01 9.03
N ASN A 275 -15.13 -11.73 9.39
CA ASN A 275 -13.94 -10.96 9.78
C ASN A 275 -14.13 -10.32 11.16
N PRO A 276 -13.72 -10.97 12.25
CA PRO A 276 -13.84 -10.43 13.60
C PRO A 276 -12.76 -9.36 13.86
N ILE A 277 -12.83 -8.21 13.16
CA ILE A 277 -11.81 -7.16 13.13
C ILE A 277 -11.46 -6.66 14.54
N GLN A 278 -12.47 -6.40 15.38
CA GLN A 278 -12.23 -5.94 16.75
C GLN A 278 -11.41 -6.95 17.59
N LYS A 279 -11.64 -8.24 17.37
CA LYS A 279 -10.87 -9.30 18.04
C LYS A 279 -9.43 -9.37 17.53
N MET A 280 -9.24 -9.25 16.21
CA MET A 280 -7.91 -9.19 15.59
C MET A 280 -7.13 -8.00 16.10
N GLN A 281 -7.73 -6.82 16.09
CA GLN A 281 -7.14 -5.57 16.58
C GLN A 281 -6.72 -5.67 18.04
N THR A 282 -7.63 -6.13 18.91
CA THR A 282 -7.34 -6.28 20.35
C THR A 282 -6.15 -7.20 20.60
N TRP A 283 -6.05 -8.29 19.83
CA TRP A 283 -4.94 -9.23 19.95
C TRP A 283 -3.63 -8.60 19.43
N LEU A 284 -3.66 -7.93 18.29
CA LEU A 284 -2.48 -7.26 17.72
C LEU A 284 -1.96 -6.15 18.65
N ASP A 285 -2.84 -5.28 19.17
CA ASP A 285 -2.47 -4.24 20.13
C ASP A 285 -1.78 -4.83 21.36
N ALA A 286 -2.32 -5.94 21.88
CA ALA A 286 -1.76 -6.62 23.05
C ALA A 286 -0.40 -7.24 22.74
N LYS A 287 -0.20 -7.86 21.57
CA LYS A 287 1.02 -8.60 21.22
C LYS A 287 2.15 -7.70 20.72
N PHE A 288 1.84 -6.59 20.08
CA PHE A 288 2.85 -5.64 19.59
C PHE A 288 3.15 -4.50 20.57
N GLY A 289 2.25 -4.22 21.52
CA GLY A 289 2.46 -3.20 22.56
C GLY A 289 2.24 -1.77 22.08
N PHE A 290 1.66 -1.57 20.90
CA PHE A 290 1.17 -0.29 20.39
C PHE A 290 -0.15 -0.48 19.65
N SER A 291 -0.88 0.62 19.40
CA SER A 291 -2.21 0.58 18.79
C SER A 291 -2.42 1.66 17.77
N TYR A 292 -3.40 1.46 16.92
CA TYR A 292 -3.96 2.49 16.06
C TYR A 292 -5.23 3.08 16.69
N ASN A 293 -5.49 4.37 16.41
CA ASN A 293 -6.67 5.05 16.94
C ASN A 293 -7.95 4.68 16.19
N ALA A 294 -7.84 4.27 14.93
CA ALA A 294 -8.97 3.82 14.11
C ALA A 294 -8.53 2.82 13.04
N TYR A 295 -9.48 1.96 12.63
CA TYR A 295 -9.31 0.97 11.57
C TYR A 295 -10.45 1.12 10.57
N LEU A 296 -10.12 1.43 9.33
CA LEU A 296 -11.07 1.58 8.24
C LEU A 296 -10.83 0.49 7.20
N VAL A 297 -11.89 -0.17 6.78
CA VAL A 297 -11.90 -1.15 5.70
C VAL A 297 -12.87 -0.65 4.63
N TYR A 298 -12.32 -0.20 3.53
CA TYR A 298 -13.12 0.12 2.35
C TYR A 298 -13.02 -1.04 1.38
N PHE A 299 -14.16 -1.62 1.05
CA PHE A 299 -14.17 -2.68 0.07
C PHE A 299 -15.14 -2.39 -1.07
N SER A 300 -14.97 -3.11 -2.17
CA SER A 300 -15.89 -3.10 -3.30
C SER A 300 -16.02 -4.51 -3.84
N PRO A 301 -17.21 -4.94 -4.28
CA PRO A 301 -17.35 -6.20 -4.99
C PRO A 301 -16.63 -6.23 -6.34
N LEU A 302 -16.09 -5.09 -6.79
CA LEU A 302 -15.30 -4.94 -8.01
C LEU A 302 -13.79 -5.04 -7.77
N ILE A 303 -13.33 -5.10 -6.53
CA ILE A 303 -11.92 -5.37 -6.21
C ILE A 303 -11.67 -6.87 -6.36
N GLY A 304 -10.61 -7.23 -7.10
CA GLY A 304 -10.12 -8.59 -7.25
C GLY A 304 -9.21 -9.03 -6.10
N GLY A 305 -8.14 -9.77 -6.39
CA GLY A 305 -7.15 -10.20 -5.41
C GLY A 305 -6.11 -9.15 -5.01
N ALA A 306 -6.08 -8.00 -5.68
CA ALA A 306 -5.12 -6.93 -5.40
C ALA A 306 -5.58 -6.08 -4.21
N HIS A 307 -5.21 -6.52 -3.01
CA HIS A 307 -5.46 -5.82 -1.76
C HIS A 307 -4.37 -4.80 -1.46
N SER A 308 -4.66 -3.84 -0.60
CA SER A 308 -3.68 -2.86 -0.14
C SER A 308 -4.08 -2.27 1.20
N THR A 309 -3.08 -1.88 1.97
CA THR A 309 -3.25 -1.17 3.23
C THR A 309 -2.38 0.07 3.26
N ARG A 310 -2.79 1.06 4.03
CA ARG A 310 -2.01 2.26 4.33
C ARG A 310 -2.31 2.78 5.71
N SER A 311 -1.27 3.25 6.41
CA SER A 311 -1.46 4.04 7.62
C SER A 311 -1.36 5.53 7.31
N TYR A 312 -2.19 6.30 7.99
CA TYR A 312 -2.20 7.76 7.97
C TYR A 312 -2.02 8.28 9.39
N GLN A 313 -1.21 9.29 9.55
CA GLN A 313 -0.94 9.87 10.85
C GLN A 313 -0.81 11.40 10.77
N SER A 314 -1.60 12.10 11.58
CA SER A 314 -1.45 13.54 11.84
C SER A 314 -2.13 13.91 13.14
N ASN A 315 -1.74 15.04 13.73
CA ASN A 315 -2.40 15.62 14.91
C ASN A 315 -2.56 14.63 16.08
N GLY A 316 -1.58 13.72 16.27
CA GLY A 316 -1.62 12.70 17.33
C GLY A 316 -2.62 11.56 17.09
N PHE A 317 -3.25 11.52 15.92
CA PHE A 317 -4.17 10.47 15.52
C PHE A 317 -3.54 9.62 14.42
N LYS A 318 -3.61 8.29 14.57
CA LYS A 318 -3.09 7.30 13.64
C LYS A 318 -4.18 6.31 13.26
N GLN A 319 -4.45 6.16 11.99
CA GLN A 319 -5.43 5.20 11.47
C GLN A 319 -4.84 4.32 10.38
N THR A 320 -5.41 3.14 10.22
CA THR A 320 -5.19 2.29 9.05
C THR A 320 -6.38 2.37 8.11
N LEU A 321 -6.11 2.26 6.82
CA LEU A 321 -7.12 2.15 5.79
C LEU A 321 -6.77 0.99 4.87
N MET A 322 -7.69 0.07 4.69
CA MET A 322 -7.53 -1.13 3.87
C MET A 322 -8.50 -1.10 2.70
N PHE A 323 -8.03 -1.54 1.55
CA PHE A 323 -8.82 -1.71 0.33
C PHE A 323 -8.83 -3.19 -0.01
N ILE A 324 -9.98 -3.84 0.16
CA ILE A 324 -10.09 -5.30 0.16
C ILE A 324 -11.25 -5.74 -0.73
N CYS A 325 -11.14 -6.95 -1.29
CA CYS A 325 -12.22 -7.61 -2.00
C CYS A 325 -13.35 -8.01 -1.04
N ARG A 326 -14.49 -8.39 -1.60
CA ARG A 326 -15.61 -8.94 -0.82
C ARG A 326 -15.18 -10.24 -0.14
N ALA A 327 -15.76 -10.50 1.04
CA ALA A 327 -15.71 -11.81 1.68
C ALA A 327 -16.82 -12.71 1.11
N GLU A 328 -16.48 -13.98 0.87
CA GLU A 328 -17.40 -14.96 0.31
C GLU A 328 -17.63 -16.11 1.29
N TYR A 329 -18.90 -16.44 1.50
CA TYR A 329 -19.26 -17.64 2.25
C TYR A 329 -19.33 -18.84 1.29
N ASN A 330 -18.63 -19.90 1.63
CA ASN A 330 -18.64 -21.15 0.87
C ASN A 330 -19.41 -22.23 1.66
N ASP A 331 -20.57 -22.65 1.14
CA ASP A 331 -21.42 -23.65 1.78
C ASP A 331 -20.77 -25.04 1.94
N ALA A 332 -19.69 -25.31 1.22
CA ALA A 332 -18.92 -26.55 1.37
C ALA A 332 -18.10 -26.59 2.66
N TYR A 333 -17.89 -25.44 3.32
CA TYR A 333 -17.10 -25.30 4.53
C TYR A 333 -17.97 -25.02 5.75
N SER A 334 -17.50 -25.46 6.92
CA SER A 334 -18.11 -25.05 8.18
C SER A 334 -17.95 -23.53 8.38
N LYS A 335 -18.75 -22.96 9.29
CA LYS A 335 -18.66 -21.54 9.66
C LYS A 335 -17.22 -21.15 10.05
N ILE A 336 -16.56 -21.98 10.88
CA ILE A 336 -15.18 -21.73 11.32
C ILE A 336 -14.20 -21.79 10.17
N GLN A 337 -14.32 -22.74 9.25
CA GLN A 337 -13.44 -22.81 8.08
C GLN A 337 -13.59 -21.58 7.19
N ASN A 338 -14.83 -21.11 6.93
CA ASN A 338 -15.08 -19.87 6.21
C ASN A 338 -14.42 -18.67 6.93
N GLU A 339 -14.60 -18.55 8.25
CA GLU A 339 -14.00 -17.49 9.04
C GLU A 339 -12.46 -17.50 8.94
N LEU A 340 -11.82 -18.67 9.06
CA LEU A 340 -10.37 -18.78 8.96
C LEU A 340 -9.82 -18.46 7.56
N LEU A 341 -10.53 -18.86 6.51
CA LEU A 341 -10.13 -18.56 5.13
C LEU A 341 -10.23 -17.07 4.81
N GLU A 342 -11.35 -16.45 5.15
CA GLU A 342 -11.65 -15.07 4.82
C GLU A 342 -10.92 -14.07 5.72
N SER A 343 -10.88 -14.34 7.03
CA SER A 343 -10.23 -13.46 8.00
C SER A 343 -8.72 -13.36 7.81
N ARG A 344 -8.10 -14.35 7.18
CA ARG A 344 -6.68 -14.28 6.81
C ARG A 344 -6.37 -13.03 5.98
N VAL A 345 -7.18 -12.75 4.95
CA VAL A 345 -6.95 -11.61 4.05
C VAL A 345 -6.95 -10.31 4.84
N VAL A 346 -7.96 -10.10 5.67
CA VAL A 346 -8.07 -8.88 6.48
C VAL A 346 -6.96 -8.80 7.52
N PHE A 347 -6.68 -9.92 8.18
CA PHE A 347 -5.66 -9.97 9.23
C PHE A 347 -4.29 -9.59 8.66
N THR A 348 -3.88 -10.19 7.53
CA THR A 348 -2.55 -9.92 6.94
C THR A 348 -2.42 -8.48 6.43
N GLU A 349 -3.50 -7.84 5.99
CA GLU A 349 -3.48 -6.41 5.66
C GLU A 349 -3.42 -5.51 6.92
N ILE A 350 -4.08 -5.91 8.01
CA ILE A 350 -3.98 -5.16 9.28
C ILE A 350 -2.57 -5.30 9.86
N ASP A 351 -2.06 -6.52 9.93
CA ASP A 351 -0.83 -6.79 10.67
C ASP A 351 0.43 -6.29 9.95
N HIS A 352 0.40 -6.03 8.64
CA HIS A 352 1.45 -5.24 7.97
C HIS A 352 1.71 -3.91 8.69
N ASN A 353 0.70 -3.27 9.23
CA ASN A 353 0.84 -2.03 9.99
C ASN A 353 1.50 -2.24 11.36
N TYR A 354 1.57 -3.47 11.87
CA TYR A 354 2.24 -3.84 13.11
C TYR A 354 3.61 -4.47 12.87
N VAL A 355 3.71 -5.38 11.94
CA VAL A 355 4.95 -6.09 11.58
C VAL A 355 5.98 -5.13 10.99
N ASN A 356 5.59 -4.30 10.00
CA ASN A 356 6.54 -3.44 9.32
C ASN A 356 7.30 -2.50 10.26
N PRO A 357 6.67 -1.76 11.20
CA PRO A 357 7.41 -0.90 12.14
C PRO A 357 8.37 -1.64 13.07
N ILE A 358 8.11 -2.91 13.36
CA ILE A 358 9.08 -3.73 14.11
C ILE A 358 10.21 -4.18 13.18
N SER A 359 9.88 -4.67 11.99
CA SER A 359 10.88 -5.07 10.99
C SER A 359 11.84 -3.93 10.64
N ASP A 360 11.37 -2.68 10.65
CA ASP A 360 12.22 -1.49 10.44
C ASP A 360 13.39 -1.42 11.44
N LYS A 361 13.17 -1.84 12.69
CA LYS A 361 14.21 -1.86 13.72
C LYS A 361 15.28 -2.93 13.47
N PHE A 362 14.92 -3.99 12.74
CA PHE A 362 15.77 -5.14 12.43
C PHE A 362 16.23 -5.19 10.98
N LEU A 363 16.07 -4.11 10.24
CA LEU A 363 16.23 -4.09 8.79
C LEU A 363 17.59 -4.62 8.30
N ASP A 364 18.70 -4.21 8.93
CA ASP A 364 20.04 -4.68 8.56
C ASP A 364 20.20 -6.18 8.78
N LYS A 365 19.66 -6.69 9.90
CA LYS A 365 19.70 -8.11 10.23
C LYS A 365 18.81 -8.92 9.27
N ILE A 366 17.65 -8.40 8.90
CA ILE A 366 16.75 -9.01 7.91
C ILE A 366 17.46 -9.11 6.54
N ASN A 367 18.04 -8.01 6.07
CA ASN A 367 18.76 -7.99 4.80
C ASN A 367 19.94 -8.97 4.75
N GLN A 368 20.62 -9.16 5.88
CA GLN A 368 21.69 -10.14 6.00
C GLN A 368 21.14 -11.58 6.07
N ALA A 369 20.15 -11.83 6.90
CA ALA A 369 19.57 -13.16 7.14
C ALA A 369 18.88 -13.75 5.91
N LEU A 370 18.28 -12.92 5.05
CA LEU A 370 17.60 -13.35 3.83
C LEU A 370 18.36 -12.97 2.55
N SER A 371 19.68 -12.75 2.62
CA SER A 371 20.49 -12.32 1.48
C SER A 371 20.55 -13.33 0.33
N ASN A 372 20.45 -14.62 0.61
CA ASN A 372 20.32 -15.66 -0.41
C ASN A 372 18.85 -15.89 -0.76
N ARG A 373 18.35 -15.11 -1.71
CA ARG A 373 16.94 -15.08 -2.09
C ARG A 373 16.39 -16.46 -2.52
N GLU A 374 17.20 -17.28 -3.17
CA GLU A 374 16.77 -18.58 -3.73
C GLU A 374 16.38 -19.58 -2.64
N VAL A 375 16.86 -19.40 -1.42
CA VAL A 375 16.42 -20.19 -0.25
C VAL A 375 14.97 -19.88 0.12
N TRP A 376 14.58 -18.61 -0.01
CA TRP A 376 13.32 -18.07 0.54
C TRP A 376 12.20 -17.98 -0.48
N THR A 377 12.54 -17.94 -1.77
CA THR A 377 11.56 -17.72 -2.84
C THR A 377 11.82 -18.63 -4.04
N ASN A 378 10.76 -19.08 -4.69
CA ASN A 378 10.85 -19.83 -5.94
C ASN A 378 10.46 -18.98 -7.16
N SER A 379 10.49 -19.58 -8.35
CA SER A 379 10.23 -18.88 -9.61
C SER A 379 8.81 -18.35 -9.79
N SER A 380 7.85 -18.77 -8.95
CA SER A 380 6.47 -18.30 -9.02
C SER A 380 6.27 -16.95 -8.33
N ILE A 381 7.24 -16.50 -7.53
CA ILE A 381 7.12 -15.23 -6.81
C ILE A 381 7.19 -14.03 -7.76
N ASN A 382 6.35 -13.03 -7.50
CA ASN A 382 6.42 -11.77 -8.22
C ASN A 382 7.62 -10.93 -7.73
N ASN A 383 8.71 -10.95 -8.50
CA ASN A 383 9.93 -10.20 -8.19
C ASN A 383 9.72 -8.68 -8.12
N ALA A 384 8.74 -8.14 -8.85
CA ALA A 384 8.44 -6.70 -8.79
C ALA A 384 7.85 -6.30 -7.43
N SER A 385 7.02 -7.17 -6.84
CA SER A 385 6.39 -6.90 -5.54
C SER A 385 7.30 -7.27 -4.36
N TYR A 386 8.10 -8.34 -4.48
CA TYR A 386 8.91 -8.91 -3.39
C TYR A 386 10.41 -8.89 -3.72
N GLY A 387 10.90 -7.77 -4.26
CA GLY A 387 12.27 -7.63 -4.75
C GLY A 387 13.37 -7.57 -3.69
N SER A 388 13.06 -7.27 -2.42
CA SER A 388 14.05 -7.15 -1.35
C SER A 388 13.88 -8.22 -0.27
N PRO A 389 14.96 -8.56 0.49
CA PRO A 389 14.88 -9.41 1.66
C PRO A 389 13.84 -8.94 2.69
N TYR A 390 13.76 -7.64 2.93
CA TYR A 390 12.79 -7.04 3.82
C TYR A 390 11.34 -7.35 3.41
N LYS A 391 10.98 -7.17 2.13
CA LYS A 391 9.63 -7.47 1.64
C LYS A 391 9.31 -8.95 1.75
N VAL A 392 10.27 -9.82 1.46
CA VAL A 392 10.12 -11.26 1.62
C VAL A 392 9.90 -11.61 3.09
N PHE A 393 10.74 -11.10 4.00
CA PHE A 393 10.62 -11.37 5.44
C PHE A 393 9.27 -10.89 6.00
N ASN A 394 8.80 -9.69 5.61
CA ASN A 394 7.53 -9.17 6.07
C ASN A 394 6.35 -10.05 5.66
N GLU A 395 6.36 -10.63 4.45
CA GLU A 395 5.34 -11.61 4.07
C GLU A 395 5.40 -12.88 4.92
N TYR A 396 6.60 -13.40 5.17
CA TYR A 396 6.76 -14.54 6.09
C TYR A 396 6.21 -14.21 7.48
N MET A 397 6.56 -13.04 8.02
CA MET A 397 6.13 -12.63 9.36
C MET A 397 4.62 -12.40 9.45
N THR A 398 4.00 -11.66 8.53
CA THR A 398 2.56 -11.37 8.58
C THR A 398 1.74 -12.66 8.56
N PHE A 399 2.08 -13.60 7.67
CA PHE A 399 1.37 -14.88 7.62
C PHE A 399 1.66 -15.78 8.82
N ALA A 400 2.87 -15.78 9.37
CA ALA A 400 3.19 -16.52 10.57
C ALA A 400 2.54 -15.89 11.82
N VAL A 401 2.46 -14.56 11.92
CA VAL A 401 1.72 -13.87 13.01
C VAL A 401 0.24 -14.23 12.95
N TYR A 402 -0.33 -14.42 11.76
CA TYR A 402 -1.69 -14.97 11.65
C TYR A 402 -1.81 -16.36 12.32
N SER A 403 -0.83 -17.25 12.13
CA SER A 403 -0.81 -18.56 12.80
C SER A 403 -0.76 -18.43 14.34
N LEU A 404 -0.01 -17.44 14.85
CA LEU A 404 0.00 -17.15 16.30
C LEU A 404 -1.37 -16.66 16.79
N TYR A 405 -2.01 -15.77 16.04
CA TYR A 405 -3.37 -15.31 16.33
C TYR A 405 -4.37 -16.48 16.35
N LEU A 406 -4.28 -17.37 15.37
CA LEU A 406 -5.14 -18.56 15.33
C LEU A 406 -4.93 -19.46 16.54
N ASN A 407 -3.67 -19.69 16.94
CA ASN A 407 -3.35 -20.49 18.10
C ASN A 407 -3.99 -19.97 19.41
N ASP A 408 -4.03 -18.65 19.58
CA ASP A 408 -4.58 -18.03 20.79
C ASP A 408 -6.11 -17.92 20.77
N ASN A 409 -6.72 -17.91 19.61
CA ASN A 409 -8.11 -17.50 19.46
C ASN A 409 -9.07 -18.58 18.98
N TYR A 410 -8.55 -19.73 18.51
CA TYR A 410 -9.34 -20.83 17.97
C TYR A 410 -8.97 -22.18 18.60
N LYS A 411 -9.87 -23.14 18.47
CA LYS A 411 -9.61 -24.49 18.99
C LYS A 411 -8.51 -25.17 18.19
N GLU A 412 -7.62 -25.85 18.87
CA GLU A 412 -6.47 -26.54 18.28
C GLU A 412 -6.85 -27.43 17.07
N LYS A 413 -7.98 -28.14 17.17
CA LYS A 413 -8.47 -29.00 16.06
C LYS A 413 -8.77 -28.22 14.79
N ASP A 414 -9.34 -27.02 14.93
CA ASP A 414 -9.72 -26.16 13.78
C ASP A 414 -8.47 -25.53 13.15
N VAL A 415 -7.52 -25.10 14.00
CA VAL A 415 -6.23 -24.58 13.57
C VAL A 415 -5.41 -25.66 12.85
N LYS A 416 -5.30 -26.87 13.41
CA LYS A 416 -4.60 -28.01 12.77
C LYS A 416 -5.20 -28.39 11.41
N ALA A 417 -6.51 -28.26 11.25
CA ALA A 417 -7.18 -28.52 9.98
C ALA A 417 -6.91 -27.43 8.93
N TYR A 418 -6.68 -26.18 9.36
CA TYR A 418 -6.49 -25.04 8.47
C TYR A 418 -5.03 -24.80 8.04
N LEU A 419 -4.06 -24.99 8.95
CA LEU A 419 -2.64 -24.68 8.69
C LEU A 419 -2.08 -25.30 7.40
N PRO A 420 -2.42 -26.57 7.01
CA PRO A 420 -1.96 -27.11 5.74
C PRO A 420 -2.41 -26.30 4.51
N THR A 421 -3.60 -25.68 4.57
CA THR A 421 -4.11 -24.81 3.51
C THR A 421 -3.30 -23.52 3.44
N LEU A 422 -3.00 -22.91 4.59
CA LEU A 422 -2.16 -21.71 4.67
C LEU A 422 -0.76 -21.97 4.12
N ASN A 423 -0.12 -23.07 4.56
CA ASN A 423 1.21 -23.45 4.14
C ASN A 423 1.29 -23.72 2.62
N ASN A 424 0.33 -24.48 2.11
CA ASN A 424 0.25 -24.74 0.67
C ASN A 424 0.06 -23.44 -0.15
N GLN A 425 -0.74 -22.52 0.35
CA GLN A 425 -0.94 -21.22 -0.29
C GLN A 425 0.37 -20.41 -0.34
N MET A 426 1.09 -20.36 0.76
CA MET A 426 2.33 -19.60 0.83
C MET A 426 3.43 -20.21 -0.02
N GLU A 427 3.66 -21.52 0.08
CA GLU A 427 4.76 -22.17 -0.63
C GLU A 427 4.48 -22.38 -2.12
N ASN A 428 3.31 -22.94 -2.46
CA ASN A 428 3.02 -23.39 -3.81
C ASN A 428 2.35 -22.30 -4.67
N ALA A 429 1.39 -21.56 -4.11
CA ALA A 429 0.69 -20.54 -4.88
C ALA A 429 1.44 -19.19 -4.90
N ARG A 430 2.12 -18.82 -3.81
CA ARG A 430 2.79 -17.51 -3.68
C ARG A 430 4.31 -17.59 -3.83
N GLY A 431 4.93 -18.75 -3.67
CA GLY A 431 6.35 -18.98 -3.92
C GLY A 431 7.29 -18.70 -2.75
N PHE A 432 6.82 -18.72 -1.52
CA PHE A 432 7.61 -18.54 -0.30
C PHE A 432 8.11 -19.89 0.22
N SER A 433 9.22 -20.38 -0.33
CA SER A 433 9.70 -21.78 -0.32
C SER A 433 9.91 -22.41 1.06
N LYS A 434 10.15 -21.61 2.09
CA LYS A 434 10.45 -22.04 3.47
C LYS A 434 9.36 -21.67 4.47
N PHE A 435 8.16 -21.33 4.00
CA PHE A 435 7.13 -20.80 4.87
C PHE A 435 6.71 -21.80 5.98
N THR A 436 6.52 -23.05 5.64
CA THR A 436 6.12 -24.07 6.63
C THR A 436 7.14 -24.20 7.76
N ASP A 437 8.43 -24.26 7.43
CA ASP A 437 9.51 -24.37 8.41
C ASP A 437 9.59 -23.12 9.30
N PHE A 438 9.46 -21.94 8.68
CA PHE A 438 9.46 -20.64 9.37
C PHE A 438 8.29 -20.53 10.34
N ASP A 439 7.08 -20.82 9.89
CA ASP A 439 5.85 -20.76 10.68
C ASP A 439 5.90 -21.71 11.88
N GLN A 440 6.32 -22.98 11.65
CA GLN A 440 6.46 -23.97 12.70
C GLN A 440 7.51 -23.55 13.74
N THR A 441 8.64 -23.01 13.31
CA THR A 441 9.72 -22.54 14.18
C THR A 441 9.23 -21.38 15.07
N LEU A 442 8.58 -20.39 14.48
CA LEU A 442 8.03 -19.25 15.20
C LEU A 442 6.94 -19.67 16.18
N LEU A 443 6.00 -20.50 15.73
CA LEU A 443 4.88 -21.00 16.53
C LEU A 443 5.36 -21.84 17.71
N ALA A 444 6.38 -22.69 17.53
CA ALA A 444 6.95 -23.49 18.62
C ALA A 444 7.57 -22.60 19.71
N LYS A 445 8.32 -21.57 19.33
CA LYS A 445 8.90 -20.59 20.25
C LYS A 445 7.82 -19.83 21.00
N TYR A 446 6.78 -19.37 20.29
CA TYR A 446 5.65 -18.68 20.86
C TYR A 446 4.88 -19.54 21.88
N LYS A 447 4.57 -20.80 21.55
CA LYS A 447 3.87 -21.73 22.45
C LYS A 447 4.63 -22.01 23.77
N ALA A 448 5.96 -21.97 23.73
CA ALA A 448 6.78 -22.12 24.92
C ALA A 448 6.66 -20.91 25.87
N ASN A 449 6.28 -19.71 25.36
CA ASN A 449 6.02 -18.51 26.15
C ASN A 449 4.89 -17.67 25.51
N PRO A 450 3.61 -17.99 25.74
CA PRO A 450 2.48 -17.30 25.09
C PRO A 450 2.34 -15.81 25.43
N ASN A 451 3.03 -15.35 26.48
CA ASN A 451 3.02 -13.93 26.88
C ASN A 451 4.13 -13.10 26.20
N ILE A 452 4.99 -13.74 25.40
CA ILE A 452 6.05 -13.05 24.67
C ILE A 452 5.46 -12.01 23.71
N LYS A 453 6.12 -10.86 23.61
CA LYS A 453 5.78 -9.88 22.59
C LYS A 453 6.32 -10.32 21.23
N ILE A 454 5.66 -9.91 20.15
CA ILE A 454 6.11 -10.28 18.80
C ILE A 454 7.53 -9.73 18.52
N GLU A 455 7.83 -8.51 18.98
CA GLU A 455 9.18 -7.92 18.84
C GLU A 455 10.28 -8.82 19.44
N ASP A 456 10.02 -9.46 20.58
CA ASP A 456 10.98 -10.34 21.27
C ASP A 456 11.26 -11.66 20.50
N LEU A 457 10.42 -11.99 19.53
CA LEU A 457 10.62 -13.15 18.65
C LEU A 457 11.55 -12.87 17.48
N TYR A 458 11.80 -11.58 17.12
CA TYR A 458 12.56 -11.23 15.93
C TYR A 458 14.00 -11.73 15.97
N GLU A 459 14.70 -11.54 17.10
CA GLU A 459 16.08 -12.03 17.24
C GLU A 459 16.14 -13.54 16.99
N TYR A 460 15.26 -14.30 17.64
CA TYR A 460 15.23 -15.74 17.51
C TYR A 460 14.96 -16.22 16.09
N ILE A 461 13.96 -15.64 15.41
CA ILE A 461 13.61 -16.09 14.05
C ILE A 461 14.64 -15.65 13.01
N LEU A 462 15.29 -14.47 13.19
CA LEU A 462 16.35 -14.01 12.31
C LEU A 462 17.65 -14.80 12.47
N ASP A 463 17.96 -15.28 13.68
CA ASP A 463 19.06 -16.21 13.91
C ASP A 463 18.81 -17.53 13.16
N TRP A 464 17.61 -18.08 13.28
CA TRP A 464 17.21 -19.27 12.52
C TRP A 464 17.27 -19.01 10.99
N CYS A 465 16.78 -17.89 10.52
CA CYS A 465 16.91 -17.51 9.09
C CYS A 465 18.38 -17.48 8.63
N THR A 466 19.27 -16.93 9.46
CA THR A 466 20.70 -16.88 9.16
C THR A 466 21.33 -18.26 9.03
N GLU A 467 20.89 -19.24 9.84
CA GLU A 467 21.31 -20.64 9.74
C GLU A 467 20.84 -21.28 8.45
N GLN A 468 19.57 -21.05 8.05
CA GLN A 468 19.03 -21.57 6.78
C GLN A 468 19.72 -20.97 5.55
N ASN A 469 20.23 -19.76 5.64
CA ASN A 469 20.88 -19.06 4.54
C ASN A 469 22.28 -19.59 4.23
N ARG A 470 22.86 -20.41 5.12
CA ARG A 470 24.21 -21.00 4.99
C ARG A 470 24.20 -22.39 4.33
N GLY A 471 23.05 -22.99 4.17
CA GLY A 471 22.84 -24.30 3.51
C GLY A 471 22.52 -24.13 2.05
#